data_f19d209fad6984fc568bfa2bd9ec8360
#
_entry.id   f19d209fad6984fc568bfa2bd9ec8360
#
_cell.length_a   1.000
_cell.length_b   1.000
_cell.length_c   1.000
_cell.angle_alpha   90.00
_cell.angle_beta   90.00
_cell.angle_gamma   90.00
#
_symmetry.space_group_name_H-M   'P 1'
#
loop_
_entity.id
_entity.type
_entity.pdbx_description
1 polymer ?
#
loop_
_entity_poly.entity_id
_entity_poly.type
_entity_poly.pdbx_seq_one_letter_code
_entity_poly.pdbx_strand_id
1 'polypeptide(L)'
;MVRPLMSEGWRRQPQIWITAAGAAGLLLTAGIVVVLQQVWRDRSIAEAPAAPQTSSPAPPAQAAWQSRLHRQCRVGDVGLQRRLLALQQALPQRTQRLRIDPSNYGPRLARDAYGQPIPNTPQLVVLHETVYGLNSAISTFTTHHPSDDEQVSYHMLIGDKGQIVQVLDPARRAFGAGFSAFRGRWAITNPAMAGSVNNFALHLSLETPIDGENDAPAHSGYTGAQYDAMAVVLADWMRRFNIPPDHITTHRHVDLGLERADPRSFDWNALQVRLAALGVLC
;
A
#
# COMPACT_ATOMS: atom_id res chain seq x y z
N MET A 1 -15.76 -60.59 6.00
CA MET A 1 -15.89 -61.63 4.95
C MET A 1 -15.64 -60.99 3.60
N VAL A 2 -14.63 -61.56 2.94
CA VAL A 2 -14.34 -61.66 1.49
C VAL A 2 -13.69 -60.44 0.82
N ARG A 3 -12.39 -60.48 0.68
CA ARG A 3 -11.55 -60.11 -0.45
C ARG A 3 -11.77 -61.12 -1.61
N PRO A 4 -11.07 -61.01 -2.75
CA PRO A 4 -10.47 -59.99 -3.58
C PRO A 4 -10.82 -60.17 -5.09
N LEU A 5 -10.20 -59.42 -6.01
CA LEU A 5 -9.47 -60.03 -7.15
C LEU A 5 -8.82 -58.96 -8.06
N MET A 6 -7.55 -59.19 -8.30
CA MET A 6 -6.71 -58.58 -9.30
C MET A 6 -7.12 -58.95 -10.72
N SER A 7 -6.76 -58.16 -11.72
CA SER A 7 -6.29 -58.65 -13.00
C SER A 7 -5.32 -57.65 -13.68
N GLU A 8 -4.11 -58.14 -13.90
CA GLU A 8 -3.05 -57.60 -14.76
C GLU A 8 -3.47 -57.64 -16.23
N GLY A 9 -2.83 -56.83 -17.04
CA GLY A 9 -2.91 -57.03 -18.47
C GLY A 9 -2.20 -56.00 -19.36
N TRP A 10 -0.92 -56.19 -19.61
CA TRP A 10 -0.22 -56.17 -20.89
C TRP A 10 0.20 -54.82 -21.52
N ARG A 11 1.53 -54.64 -21.50
CA ARG A 11 2.33 -53.81 -22.40
C ARG A 11 2.18 -54.24 -23.86
N ARG A 12 2.07 -53.30 -24.77
CA ARG A 12 2.52 -53.45 -26.17
C ARG A 12 3.25 -52.20 -26.62
N GLN A 13 4.52 -52.36 -26.96
CA GLN A 13 5.30 -51.39 -27.74
C GLN A 13 4.92 -51.51 -29.22
N PRO A 14 4.87 -50.45 -30.01
CA PRO A 14 4.95 -50.56 -31.48
C PRO A 14 6.37 -50.32 -31.95
N GLN A 15 6.80 -51.19 -32.85
CA GLN A 15 8.06 -51.19 -33.57
C GLN A 15 8.16 -50.01 -34.53
N ILE A 16 9.35 -49.43 -34.57
CA ILE A 16 9.73 -48.37 -35.50
C ILE A 16 10.13 -48.97 -36.82
N TRP A 17 9.45 -48.61 -37.91
CA TRP A 17 9.91 -48.85 -39.25
C TRP A 17 10.71 -47.64 -39.74
N ILE A 18 12.02 -47.85 -39.99
CA ILE A 18 12.90 -46.90 -40.67
C ILE A 18 12.82 -47.18 -42.18
N THR A 19 12.23 -46.25 -42.93
CA THR A 19 12.42 -46.23 -44.37
C THR A 19 13.26 -45.03 -44.74
N ALA A 20 14.35 -45.31 -45.41
CA ALA A 20 15.29 -44.35 -45.98
C ALA A 20 14.63 -43.59 -47.15
N ALA A 21 14.58 -42.24 -47.04
CA ALA A 21 14.41 -41.33 -48.17
C ALA A 21 15.51 -40.28 -48.08
N GLY A 22 16.55 -40.51 -48.87
CA GLY A 22 17.71 -39.65 -48.90
C GLY A 22 17.54 -38.42 -49.80
N ALA A 23 18.42 -37.47 -49.60
CA ALA A 23 18.98 -36.50 -50.53
C ALA A 23 18.20 -35.18 -50.87
N ALA A 24 17.00 -34.92 -50.35
CA ALA A 24 16.37 -33.61 -50.55
C ALA A 24 16.42 -32.68 -49.34
N GLY A 25 16.92 -33.13 -48.18
CA GLY A 25 16.91 -32.40 -46.90
C GLY A 25 18.06 -31.41 -46.67
N LEU A 26 19.14 -31.50 -47.44
CA LEU A 26 20.35 -30.70 -47.14
C LEU A 26 20.33 -29.23 -47.59
N LEU A 27 19.48 -28.89 -48.56
CA LEU A 27 19.35 -27.48 -49.04
C LEU A 27 18.36 -26.66 -48.24
N LEU A 28 17.38 -27.30 -47.61
CA LEU A 28 16.40 -26.59 -46.76
C LEU A 28 16.97 -26.30 -45.34
N THR A 29 17.87 -27.14 -44.84
CA THR A 29 18.50 -26.90 -43.54
C THR A 29 19.52 -25.77 -43.55
N ALA A 30 20.23 -25.55 -44.66
CA ALA A 30 21.18 -24.43 -44.81
C ALA A 30 20.46 -23.05 -44.84
N GLY A 31 19.31 -22.98 -45.48
CA GLY A 31 18.50 -21.76 -45.51
C GLY A 31 17.91 -21.39 -44.14
N ILE A 32 17.44 -22.37 -43.39
CA ILE A 32 16.86 -22.17 -42.06
C ILE A 32 17.95 -21.75 -41.04
N VAL A 33 19.15 -22.34 -41.13
CA VAL A 33 20.26 -21.96 -40.25
C VAL A 33 20.74 -20.52 -40.51
N VAL A 34 20.77 -20.07 -41.77
CA VAL A 34 21.17 -18.69 -42.13
C VAL A 34 20.09 -17.68 -41.65
N VAL A 35 18.81 -18.01 -41.80
CA VAL A 35 17.73 -17.16 -41.30
C VAL A 35 17.71 -17.11 -39.78
N LEU A 36 17.91 -18.22 -39.12
CA LEU A 36 18.03 -18.26 -37.65
C LEU A 36 19.27 -17.50 -37.17
N GLN A 37 20.40 -17.58 -37.85
CA GLN A 37 21.59 -16.81 -37.48
C GLN A 37 21.41 -15.29 -37.73
N GLN A 38 20.66 -14.88 -38.73
CA GLN A 38 20.29 -13.46 -38.90
C GLN A 38 19.31 -12.99 -37.81
N VAL A 39 18.28 -13.77 -37.51
CA VAL A 39 17.36 -13.47 -36.38
C VAL A 39 18.06 -13.41 -35.05
N TRP A 40 19.10 -14.25 -34.84
CA TRP A 40 19.93 -14.19 -33.62
C TRP A 40 20.93 -13.03 -33.64
N ARG A 41 21.44 -12.61 -34.82
CA ARG A 41 22.25 -11.41 -34.96
C ARG A 41 21.45 -10.12 -34.74
N ASP A 42 20.21 -10.06 -35.22
CA ASP A 42 19.34 -8.90 -35.00
C ASP A 42 18.82 -8.83 -33.55
N ARG A 43 18.78 -9.96 -32.81
CA ARG A 43 18.53 -9.97 -31.38
C ARG A 43 19.75 -9.67 -30.52
N SER A 44 20.96 -9.70 -31.09
CA SER A 44 22.20 -9.36 -30.40
C SER A 44 22.63 -7.90 -30.59
N ILE A 45 21.77 -7.03 -31.10
CA ILE A 45 21.81 -5.64 -30.67
C ILE A 45 21.24 -5.67 -29.26
N ALA A 46 22.03 -6.17 -28.31
CA ALA A 46 21.81 -5.98 -26.91
C ALA A 46 21.60 -4.47 -26.76
N GLU A 47 20.40 -4.07 -26.41
CA GLU A 47 20.14 -2.74 -25.91
C GLU A 47 21.27 -2.46 -24.90
N ALA A 48 22.14 -1.53 -25.26
CA ALA A 48 23.28 -1.21 -24.42
C ALA A 48 22.71 -0.96 -23.02
N PRO A 49 23.28 -1.55 -21.95
CA PRO A 49 22.71 -1.39 -20.62
C PRO A 49 22.50 0.10 -20.42
N ALA A 50 21.25 0.50 -20.21
CA ALA A 50 20.89 1.91 -20.05
C ALA A 50 21.89 2.49 -19.07
N ALA A 51 22.56 3.58 -19.46
CA ALA A 51 23.55 4.24 -18.61
C ALA A 51 22.94 4.39 -17.22
N PRO A 52 23.64 4.11 -16.12
CA PRO A 52 23.07 4.14 -14.79
C PRO A 52 22.36 5.48 -14.62
N GLN A 53 21.06 5.45 -14.41
CA GLN A 53 20.28 6.67 -14.23
C GLN A 53 20.83 7.38 -12.99
N THR A 54 21.43 8.54 -13.19
CA THR A 54 22.03 9.35 -12.12
C THR A 54 20.97 10.11 -11.31
N SER A 55 19.72 10.06 -11.74
CA SER A 55 18.58 10.72 -11.08
C SER A 55 17.40 9.79 -10.93
N SER A 56 16.69 9.93 -9.81
CA SER A 56 15.44 9.21 -9.56
C SER A 56 14.39 9.65 -10.59
N PRO A 57 13.66 8.71 -11.21
CA PRO A 57 12.54 9.04 -12.08
C PRO A 57 11.49 9.89 -11.35
N ALA A 58 10.91 10.84 -12.04
CA ALA A 58 9.77 11.60 -11.52
C ALA A 58 8.50 10.73 -11.52
N PRO A 59 7.55 10.94 -10.57
CA PRO A 59 6.29 10.23 -10.61
C PRO A 59 5.46 10.64 -11.83
N PRO A 60 4.57 9.77 -12.31
CA PRO A 60 3.57 10.13 -13.30
C PRO A 60 2.74 11.34 -12.88
N ALA A 61 2.16 12.03 -13.87
CA ALA A 61 1.27 13.15 -13.60
C ALA A 61 0.06 12.68 -12.79
N GLN A 62 -0.31 13.45 -11.78
CA GLN A 62 -1.40 13.19 -10.87
C GLN A 62 -2.33 14.40 -10.79
N ALA A 63 -3.62 14.17 -10.57
CA ALA A 63 -4.57 15.25 -10.28
C ALA A 63 -4.12 16.06 -9.06
N ALA A 64 -4.25 17.38 -9.13
CA ALA A 64 -3.83 18.25 -8.05
C ALA A 64 -4.65 17.98 -6.78
N TRP A 65 -3.95 17.77 -5.66
CA TRP A 65 -4.60 17.64 -4.37
C TRP A 65 -5.18 18.96 -3.90
N GLN A 66 -6.46 18.98 -3.62
CA GLN A 66 -7.14 20.07 -2.97
C GLN A 66 -7.59 19.60 -1.58
N SER A 67 -7.01 20.22 -0.54
CA SER A 67 -7.36 19.88 0.84
C SER A 67 -8.86 20.06 1.08
N ARG A 68 -9.45 19.10 1.77
CA ARG A 68 -10.82 19.18 2.27
C ARG A 68 -10.89 19.81 3.67
N LEU A 69 -9.72 20.02 4.30
CA LEU A 69 -9.61 20.68 5.60
C LEU A 69 -9.29 22.16 5.38
N HIS A 70 -10.00 23.02 6.11
CA HIS A 70 -9.88 24.46 6.01
C HIS A 70 -9.49 25.06 7.36
N ARG A 71 -8.90 26.24 7.32
CA ARG A 71 -8.62 26.99 8.56
C ARG A 71 -9.92 27.28 9.31
N GLN A 72 -9.98 26.86 10.57
CA GLN A 72 -11.13 27.07 11.45
C GLN A 72 -10.65 27.25 12.90
N CYS A 73 -10.68 28.50 13.37
CA CYS A 73 -10.24 28.88 14.73
C CYS A 73 -11.39 28.89 15.75
N ARG A 74 -12.63 28.94 15.30
CA ARG A 74 -13.78 28.93 16.20
C ARG A 74 -14.27 27.52 16.44
N VAL A 75 -14.48 27.18 17.70
CA VAL A 75 -15.09 25.94 18.14
C VAL A 75 -16.60 26.12 18.14
N GLY A 76 -17.31 25.34 17.32
CA GLY A 76 -18.77 25.39 17.24
C GLY A 76 -19.47 24.63 18.37
N ASP A 77 -18.85 23.57 18.89
CA ASP A 77 -19.41 22.68 19.92
C ASP A 77 -18.42 22.49 21.07
N VAL A 78 -18.73 23.15 22.21
CA VAL A 78 -17.93 23.09 23.44
C VAL A 78 -17.99 21.70 24.09
N GLY A 79 -19.12 20.98 23.94
CA GLY A 79 -19.28 19.61 24.45
C GLY A 79 -18.36 18.65 23.73
N LEU A 80 -18.34 18.72 22.39
CA LEU A 80 -17.41 17.96 21.55
C LEU A 80 -15.95 18.29 21.91
N GLN A 81 -15.62 19.58 22.05
CA GLN A 81 -14.26 19.99 22.40
C GLN A 81 -13.82 19.36 23.73
N ARG A 82 -14.66 19.46 24.78
CA ARG A 82 -14.34 18.87 26.10
C ARG A 82 -14.11 17.38 26.01
N ARG A 83 -14.95 16.65 25.29
CA ARG A 83 -14.83 15.20 25.07
C ARG A 83 -13.53 14.84 24.35
N LEU A 84 -13.19 15.58 23.29
CA LEU A 84 -11.97 15.31 22.51
C LEU A 84 -10.70 15.65 23.29
N LEU A 85 -10.68 16.72 24.07
CA LEU A 85 -9.53 17.05 24.93
C LEU A 85 -9.32 15.99 25.99
N ALA A 86 -10.38 15.47 26.62
CA ALA A 86 -10.28 14.37 27.58
C ALA A 86 -9.75 13.09 26.89
N LEU A 87 -10.22 12.77 25.69
CA LEU A 87 -9.72 11.64 24.92
C LEU A 87 -8.25 11.82 24.53
N GLN A 88 -7.84 13.02 24.14
CA GLN A 88 -6.46 13.35 23.81
C GLN A 88 -5.53 13.18 25.02
N GLN A 89 -5.93 13.62 26.21
CA GLN A 89 -5.18 13.40 27.45
C GLN A 89 -5.04 11.92 27.78
N ALA A 90 -6.06 11.13 27.50
CA ALA A 90 -6.07 9.68 27.74
C ALA A 90 -5.44 8.87 26.59
N LEU A 91 -5.00 9.51 25.50
CA LEU A 91 -4.50 8.82 24.30
C LEU A 91 -3.41 7.78 24.59
N PRO A 92 -2.36 8.08 25.43
CA PRO A 92 -1.32 7.11 25.71
C PRO A 92 -1.83 5.84 26.39
N GLN A 93 -2.79 5.97 27.31
CA GLN A 93 -3.39 4.86 28.07
C GLN A 93 -4.42 4.09 27.25
N ARG A 94 -5.09 4.74 26.31
CA ARG A 94 -6.09 4.14 25.43
C ARG A 94 -5.51 3.49 24.17
N THR A 95 -4.25 3.76 23.88
CA THR A 95 -3.58 3.18 22.72
C THR A 95 -3.06 1.79 23.06
N GLN A 96 -3.69 0.77 22.48
CA GLN A 96 -3.15 -0.58 22.48
C GLN A 96 -1.94 -0.62 21.54
N ARG A 97 -0.83 -1.25 21.96
CA ARG A 97 0.35 -1.44 21.10
C ARG A 97 0.51 -2.90 20.77
N LEU A 98 0.63 -3.19 19.49
CA LEU A 98 0.89 -4.53 18.97
C LEU A 98 2.22 -4.53 18.23
N ARG A 99 2.83 -5.70 18.11
CA ARG A 99 3.98 -5.94 17.24
C ARG A 99 3.50 -6.68 16.02
N ILE A 100 3.89 -6.19 14.86
CA ILE A 100 3.60 -6.83 13.57
C ILE A 100 4.83 -7.58 13.06
N ASP A 101 4.65 -8.46 12.05
CA ASP A 101 5.76 -9.21 11.48
C ASP A 101 6.75 -8.26 10.79
N PRO A 102 8.07 -8.44 10.98
CA PRO A 102 9.11 -7.58 10.39
C PRO A 102 9.09 -7.53 8.86
N SER A 103 8.52 -8.51 8.16
CA SER A 103 8.37 -8.47 6.70
C SER A 103 7.45 -7.33 6.24
N ASN A 104 6.53 -6.86 7.08
CA ASN A 104 5.51 -5.88 6.73
C ASN A 104 5.92 -4.42 6.93
N TYR A 105 7.18 -4.14 7.26
CA TYR A 105 7.67 -2.77 7.41
C TYR A 105 9.17 -2.66 7.21
N GLY A 106 9.68 -1.43 7.04
CA GLY A 106 11.12 -1.20 6.88
C GLY A 106 11.62 0.03 7.65
N PRO A 107 12.91 0.36 7.52
CA PRO A 107 13.44 1.63 7.98
C PRO A 107 12.97 2.77 7.05
N ARG A 108 12.90 4.00 7.57
CA ARG A 108 12.85 5.19 6.72
C ARG A 108 14.25 5.47 6.21
N LEU A 109 14.40 5.61 4.91
CA LEU A 109 15.68 5.79 4.25
C LEU A 109 15.96 7.27 4.03
N ALA A 110 17.20 7.69 4.25
CA ALA A 110 17.64 9.06 3.99
C ALA A 110 17.97 9.30 2.49
N ARG A 111 18.15 8.22 1.73
CA ARG A 111 18.42 8.25 0.29
C ARG A 111 17.56 7.22 -0.41
N ASP A 112 17.19 7.51 -1.64
CA ASP A 112 16.50 6.57 -2.53
C ASP A 112 17.45 5.53 -3.14
N ALA A 113 16.93 4.66 -3.99
CA ALA A 113 17.69 3.62 -4.68
C ALA A 113 18.73 4.17 -5.68
N TYR A 114 18.63 5.46 -6.03
CA TYR A 114 19.55 6.17 -6.92
C TYR A 114 20.53 7.06 -6.16
N GLY A 115 20.54 6.99 -4.82
CA GLY A 115 21.42 7.78 -3.95
C GLY A 115 20.95 9.22 -3.71
N GLN A 116 19.77 9.61 -4.22
CA GLN A 116 19.24 10.96 -4.02
C GLN A 116 18.68 11.13 -2.59
N PRO A 117 18.88 12.29 -1.95
CA PRO A 117 18.29 12.58 -0.66
C PRO A 117 16.75 12.54 -0.73
N ILE A 118 16.11 11.83 0.18
CA ILE A 118 14.65 11.76 0.31
C ILE A 118 14.23 12.05 1.75
N PRO A 119 12.99 12.55 1.97
CA PRO A 119 12.47 12.74 3.31
C PRO A 119 12.40 11.41 4.06
N ASN A 120 12.99 11.37 5.25
CA ASN A 120 13.01 10.20 6.13
C ASN A 120 12.26 10.43 7.46
N THR A 121 11.47 11.48 7.51
CA THR A 121 10.57 11.81 8.62
C THR A 121 9.14 11.96 8.10
N PRO A 122 8.12 11.73 8.95
CA PRO A 122 6.73 11.92 8.56
C PRO A 122 6.43 13.36 8.11
N GLN A 123 5.85 13.51 6.92
CA GLN A 123 5.42 14.78 6.31
C GLN A 123 4.01 14.72 5.73
N LEU A 124 3.38 13.55 5.76
CA LEU A 124 2.10 13.26 5.12
C LEU A 124 1.33 12.27 5.98
N VAL A 125 0.01 12.37 6.02
CA VAL A 125 -0.87 11.31 6.51
C VAL A 125 -1.74 10.81 5.37
N VAL A 126 -1.74 9.50 5.16
CA VAL A 126 -2.63 8.81 4.24
C VAL A 126 -3.69 8.07 5.05
N LEU A 127 -4.95 8.41 4.80
CA LEU A 127 -6.11 7.75 5.40
C LEU A 127 -6.53 6.55 4.57
N HIS A 128 -6.87 5.47 5.26
CA HIS A 128 -7.29 4.19 4.70
C HIS A 128 -8.56 3.69 5.37
N GLU A 129 -9.12 2.64 4.81
CA GLU A 129 -10.04 1.74 5.50
C GLU A 129 -9.49 0.31 5.47
N THR A 130 -9.91 -0.53 6.40
CA THR A 130 -9.67 -1.96 6.31
C THR A 130 -10.62 -2.56 5.29
N VAL A 131 -10.23 -3.61 4.57
CA VAL A 131 -11.17 -4.29 3.65
C VAL A 131 -12.22 -5.07 4.44
N TYR A 132 -11.78 -5.62 5.57
CA TYR A 132 -12.60 -6.37 6.53
C TYR A 132 -12.42 -5.77 7.93
N GLY A 133 -12.97 -6.41 8.96
CA GLY A 133 -12.89 -5.93 10.33
C GLY A 133 -11.46 -5.78 10.88
N LEU A 134 -11.34 -5.08 12.00
CA LEU A 134 -10.07 -4.75 12.68
C LEU A 134 -9.16 -5.97 12.89
N ASN A 135 -9.74 -7.09 13.33
CA ASN A 135 -8.98 -8.32 13.60
C ASN A 135 -8.38 -8.93 12.33
N SER A 136 -9.04 -8.79 11.19
CA SER A 136 -8.52 -9.23 9.89
C SER A 136 -7.27 -8.44 9.52
N ALA A 137 -7.30 -7.11 9.65
CA ALA A 137 -6.14 -6.26 9.39
C ALA A 137 -4.97 -6.61 10.34
N ILE A 138 -5.23 -6.81 11.64
CA ILE A 138 -4.21 -7.23 12.60
C ILE A 138 -3.62 -8.59 12.20
N SER A 139 -4.45 -9.56 11.82
CA SER A 139 -3.99 -10.88 11.38
C SER A 139 -3.06 -10.76 10.16
N THR A 140 -3.44 -9.98 9.16
CA THR A 140 -2.61 -9.72 7.98
C THR A 140 -1.26 -9.14 8.37
N PHE A 141 -1.22 -8.11 9.21
CA PHE A 141 0.03 -7.45 9.59
C PHE A 141 0.94 -8.30 10.47
N THR A 142 0.38 -9.26 11.22
CA THR A 142 1.14 -10.20 12.06
C THR A 142 1.58 -11.46 11.32
N THR A 143 1.08 -11.68 10.11
CA THR A 143 1.48 -12.78 9.24
C THR A 143 2.77 -12.43 8.50
N HIS A 144 3.66 -13.41 8.34
CA HIS A 144 4.88 -13.28 7.56
C HIS A 144 4.57 -13.27 6.06
N HIS A 145 5.02 -12.23 5.34
CA HIS A 145 4.88 -12.10 3.89
C HIS A 145 6.27 -12.04 3.24
N PRO A 146 6.77 -13.13 2.65
CA PRO A 146 8.10 -13.16 2.04
C PRO A 146 8.18 -12.39 0.72
N SER A 147 7.06 -12.20 0.05
CA SER A 147 6.96 -11.52 -1.24
C SER A 147 6.63 -10.04 -1.06
N ASP A 148 7.38 -9.13 -1.69
CA ASP A 148 7.25 -7.67 -1.54
C ASP A 148 5.86 -7.15 -1.92
N ASP A 149 5.16 -7.81 -2.85
CA ASP A 149 3.82 -7.45 -3.32
C ASP A 149 2.70 -7.83 -2.32
N GLU A 150 2.98 -8.74 -1.38
CA GLU A 150 2.06 -9.12 -0.32
C GLU A 150 2.25 -8.31 0.97
N GLN A 151 3.40 -7.62 1.10
CA GLN A 151 3.77 -6.88 2.31
C GLN A 151 2.88 -5.66 2.49
N VAL A 152 2.24 -5.56 3.64
CA VAL A 152 1.32 -4.46 3.95
C VAL A 152 1.32 -4.13 5.43
N SER A 153 1.29 -2.85 5.76
CA SER A 153 1.04 -2.36 7.12
C SER A 153 0.61 -0.90 7.15
N TYR A 154 0.03 -0.53 8.28
CA TYR A 154 -0.23 0.86 8.65
C TYR A 154 0.46 1.18 9.98
N HIS A 155 0.40 2.42 10.44
CA HIS A 155 0.92 2.82 11.75
C HIS A 155 -0.16 2.70 12.83
N MET A 156 -1.41 3.03 12.47
CA MET A 156 -2.54 3.09 13.38
C MET A 156 -3.79 2.49 12.75
N LEU A 157 -4.51 1.70 13.52
CA LEU A 157 -5.84 1.21 13.21
C LEU A 157 -6.85 1.79 14.21
N ILE A 158 -8.01 2.18 13.72
CA ILE A 158 -9.13 2.68 14.55
C ILE A 158 -10.33 1.76 14.34
N GLY A 159 -10.69 1.03 15.38
CA GLY A 159 -11.84 0.13 15.37
C GLY A 159 -13.18 0.86 15.39
N ASP A 160 -14.27 0.16 15.07
CA ASP A 160 -15.64 0.67 14.94
C ASP A 160 -16.16 1.40 16.20
N LYS A 161 -15.72 0.98 17.38
CA LYS A 161 -16.03 1.59 18.68
C LYS A 161 -15.01 2.62 19.14
N GLY A 162 -14.11 3.06 18.25
CA GLY A 162 -13.05 4.01 18.57
C GLY A 162 -11.86 3.39 19.31
N GLN A 163 -11.64 2.07 19.18
CA GLN A 163 -10.41 1.42 19.67
C GLN A 163 -9.22 1.98 18.90
N ILE A 164 -8.16 2.32 19.61
CA ILE A 164 -6.92 2.89 19.03
C ILE A 164 -5.83 1.84 19.14
N VAL A 165 -5.36 1.32 18.01
CA VAL A 165 -4.35 0.27 17.95
C VAL A 165 -3.14 0.74 17.17
N GLN A 166 -2.05 0.99 17.88
CA GLN A 166 -0.76 1.28 17.25
C GLN A 166 -0.08 -0.05 16.89
N VAL A 167 0.09 -0.29 15.60
CA VAL A 167 0.70 -1.51 15.08
C VAL A 167 2.15 -1.28 14.61
N LEU A 168 2.52 -0.02 14.35
CA LEU A 168 3.89 0.32 13.97
C LEU A 168 4.30 1.68 14.55
N ASP A 169 5.57 1.77 14.96
CA ASP A 169 6.15 3.05 15.41
C ASP A 169 6.26 4.01 14.21
N PRO A 170 5.86 5.29 14.35
CA PRO A 170 6.02 6.31 13.30
C PRO A 170 7.45 6.50 12.77
N ALA A 171 8.48 6.14 13.53
CA ALA A 171 9.87 6.14 13.08
C ALA A 171 10.17 5.07 12.01
N ARG A 172 9.29 4.08 11.85
CA ARG A 172 9.39 3.05 10.83
C ARG A 172 8.61 3.44 9.58
N ARG A 173 8.92 2.79 8.48
CA ARG A 173 8.22 2.90 7.20
C ARG A 173 7.20 1.79 7.09
N ALA A 174 5.92 2.13 7.15
CA ALA A 174 4.85 1.20 6.83
C ALA A 174 4.73 1.02 5.31
N PHE A 175 4.22 -0.12 4.88
CA PHE A 175 3.96 -0.44 3.47
C PHE A 175 2.47 -0.28 3.17
N GLY A 176 1.98 0.97 3.29
CA GLY A 176 0.56 1.28 3.26
C GLY A 176 0.04 1.80 1.91
N ALA A 177 0.91 2.30 1.05
CA ALA A 177 0.54 2.80 -0.27
C ALA A 177 1.63 2.41 -1.26
N GLY A 178 1.35 1.44 -2.14
CA GLY A 178 2.29 0.90 -3.12
C GLY A 178 2.69 1.93 -4.17
N PHE A 179 2.23 1.78 -5.41
CA PHE A 179 2.48 2.74 -6.49
C PHE A 179 1.75 4.06 -6.22
N SER A 180 2.43 5.02 -5.61
CA SER A 180 1.78 6.22 -5.09
C SER A 180 2.67 7.47 -5.11
N ALA A 181 2.05 8.63 -5.24
CA ALA A 181 2.71 9.94 -5.13
C ALA A 181 1.81 10.96 -4.42
N PHE A 182 2.42 12.03 -3.93
CA PHE A 182 1.70 13.16 -3.37
C PHE A 182 2.37 14.46 -3.81
N ARG A 183 1.62 15.33 -4.50
CA ARG A 183 2.11 16.61 -5.01
C ARG A 183 3.42 16.48 -5.82
N GLY A 184 3.47 15.48 -6.73
CA GLY A 184 4.63 15.23 -7.56
C GLY A 184 5.84 14.64 -6.83
N ARG A 185 5.67 14.10 -5.62
CA ARG A 185 6.75 13.52 -4.80
C ARG A 185 6.46 12.05 -4.48
N TRP A 186 7.46 11.24 -4.66
CA TRP A 186 7.54 9.85 -4.22
C TRP A 186 8.97 9.50 -3.78
N ALA A 187 9.17 8.28 -3.32
CA ALA A 187 10.49 7.72 -3.05
C ALA A 187 10.58 6.32 -3.66
N ILE A 188 11.58 6.06 -4.49
CA ILE A 188 11.91 4.73 -5.01
C ILE A 188 12.97 4.15 -4.07
N THR A 189 12.55 3.29 -3.15
CA THR A 189 13.44 2.71 -2.13
C THR A 189 14.00 1.35 -2.52
N ASN A 190 13.44 0.73 -3.57
CA ASN A 190 13.92 -0.49 -4.22
C ASN A 190 13.80 -0.26 -5.74
N PRO A 191 14.89 -0.39 -6.53
CA PRO A 191 14.84 -0.11 -7.97
C PRO A 191 13.99 -1.12 -8.76
N ALA A 192 13.68 -2.28 -8.18
CA ALA A 192 12.75 -3.27 -8.76
C ALA A 192 11.27 -2.94 -8.50
N MET A 193 10.98 -1.92 -7.68
CA MET A 193 9.63 -1.53 -7.28
C MET A 193 9.30 -0.13 -7.76
N ALA A 194 8.02 0.14 -7.93
CA ALA A 194 7.53 1.49 -8.20
C ALA A 194 7.78 2.43 -6.99
N GLY A 195 7.84 3.73 -7.26
CA GLY A 195 7.92 4.74 -6.22
C GLY A 195 6.67 4.82 -5.36
N SER A 196 6.83 5.23 -4.11
CA SER A 196 5.72 5.35 -3.17
C SER A 196 5.90 6.53 -2.20
N VAL A 197 4.81 6.91 -1.52
CA VAL A 197 4.84 7.88 -0.42
C VAL A 197 5.28 7.26 0.92
N ASN A 198 5.43 5.95 1.01
CA ASN A 198 5.66 5.21 2.25
C ASN A 198 6.83 5.75 3.08
N ASN A 199 7.89 6.26 2.42
CA ASN A 199 9.08 6.72 3.14
C ASN A 199 8.85 7.98 3.98
N PHE A 200 7.85 8.79 3.66
CA PHE A 200 7.54 10.04 4.36
C PHE A 200 6.06 10.15 4.79
N ALA A 201 5.26 9.10 4.61
CA ALA A 201 3.88 9.06 5.05
C ALA A 201 3.71 8.34 6.40
N LEU A 202 2.70 8.77 7.15
CA LEU A 202 2.04 7.99 8.18
C LEU A 202 0.74 7.43 7.60
N HIS A 203 0.39 6.21 7.97
CA HIS A 203 -0.80 5.51 7.49
C HIS A 203 -1.73 5.23 8.66
N LEU A 204 -2.98 5.71 8.57
CA LEU A 204 -4.03 5.48 9.54
C LEU A 204 -5.23 4.86 8.84
N SER A 205 -5.73 3.74 9.36
CA SER A 205 -6.87 3.04 8.79
C SER A 205 -8.06 3.04 9.76
N LEU A 206 -9.24 3.24 9.22
CA LEU A 206 -10.52 3.06 9.90
C LEU A 206 -11.04 1.64 9.63
N GLU A 207 -11.58 0.98 10.64
CA GLU A 207 -12.28 -0.29 10.44
C GLU A 207 -13.47 -0.08 9.53
N THR A 208 -13.54 -0.87 8.46
CA THR A 208 -14.65 -0.85 7.49
C THR A 208 -15.92 -1.38 8.17
N PRO A 209 -17.08 -0.71 8.03
CA PRO A 209 -18.33 -1.24 8.55
C PRO A 209 -18.73 -2.51 7.79
N ILE A 210 -19.53 -3.36 8.43
CA ILE A 210 -19.89 -4.68 7.88
C ILE A 210 -20.54 -4.63 6.49
N ASP A 211 -21.29 -3.57 6.19
CA ASP A 211 -21.90 -3.35 4.88
C ASP A 211 -20.91 -2.84 3.82
N GLY A 212 -19.68 -2.54 4.24
CA GLY A 212 -18.55 -2.14 3.39
C GLY A 212 -17.55 -3.26 3.12
N GLU A 213 -17.72 -4.45 3.67
CA GLU A 213 -16.83 -5.61 3.43
C GLU A 213 -17.08 -6.25 2.05
N ASN A 214 -17.06 -5.43 1.02
CA ASN A 214 -17.31 -5.77 -0.38
C ASN A 214 -16.73 -4.69 -1.30
N ASP A 215 -16.87 -4.87 -2.62
CA ASP A 215 -16.35 -3.96 -3.64
C ASP A 215 -17.32 -2.83 -4.01
N ALA A 216 -18.40 -2.61 -3.25
CA ALA A 216 -19.32 -1.51 -3.52
C ALA A 216 -18.60 -0.15 -3.41
N PRO A 217 -18.97 0.85 -4.22
CA PRO A 217 -18.29 2.15 -4.22
C PRO A 217 -18.53 2.99 -2.95
N ALA A 218 -19.49 2.59 -2.11
CA ALA A 218 -19.86 3.26 -0.87
C ALA A 218 -20.43 2.28 0.15
N HIS A 219 -20.44 2.69 1.42
CA HIS A 219 -21.04 1.97 2.56
C HIS A 219 -21.67 2.98 3.53
N SER A 220 -22.18 2.54 4.67
CA SER A 220 -22.88 3.36 5.68
C SER A 220 -22.02 4.47 6.31
N GLY A 221 -20.70 4.46 6.10
CA GLY A 221 -19.77 5.43 6.69
C GLY A 221 -19.18 4.96 8.01
N TYR A 222 -18.44 5.85 8.67
CA TYR A 222 -17.73 5.56 9.91
C TYR A 222 -18.46 6.14 11.11
N THR A 223 -18.28 5.54 12.27
CA THR A 223 -18.95 5.97 13.51
C THR A 223 -18.36 7.27 14.06
N GLY A 224 -19.15 7.96 14.87
CA GLY A 224 -18.65 9.14 15.61
C GLY A 224 -17.46 8.82 16.52
N ALA A 225 -17.43 7.60 17.08
CA ALA A 225 -16.31 7.12 17.91
C ALA A 225 -15.01 6.95 17.09
N GLN A 226 -15.12 6.47 15.85
CA GLN A 226 -13.98 6.38 14.94
C GLN A 226 -13.44 7.76 14.59
N TYR A 227 -14.31 8.71 14.26
CA TYR A 227 -13.89 10.09 13.98
C TYR A 227 -13.27 10.78 15.21
N ASP A 228 -13.80 10.56 16.41
CA ASP A 228 -13.21 11.09 17.65
C ASP A 228 -11.81 10.54 17.88
N ALA A 229 -11.65 9.22 17.78
CA ALA A 229 -10.36 8.53 17.96
C ALA A 229 -9.34 8.94 16.89
N MET A 230 -9.74 8.95 15.61
CA MET A 230 -8.90 9.40 14.50
C MET A 230 -8.44 10.85 14.69
N ALA A 231 -9.35 11.75 15.05
CA ALA A 231 -9.03 13.16 15.20
C ALA A 231 -7.98 13.41 16.29
N VAL A 232 -8.02 12.71 17.42
CA VAL A 232 -7.02 12.89 18.49
C VAL A 232 -5.66 12.30 18.08
N VAL A 233 -5.62 11.20 17.33
CA VAL A 233 -4.39 10.64 16.76
C VAL A 233 -3.79 11.60 15.74
N LEU A 234 -4.61 12.13 14.82
CA LEU A 234 -4.16 13.09 13.81
C LEU A 234 -3.64 14.37 14.46
N ALA A 235 -4.34 14.91 15.47
CA ALA A 235 -3.90 16.10 16.18
C ALA A 235 -2.55 15.90 16.90
N ASP A 236 -2.31 14.71 17.45
CA ASP A 236 -1.01 14.33 18.01
C ASP A 236 0.07 14.31 16.93
N TRP A 237 -0.16 13.64 15.81
CA TRP A 237 0.79 13.54 14.72
C TRP A 237 1.08 14.89 14.05
N MET A 238 0.04 15.72 13.83
CA MET A 238 0.19 17.06 13.27
C MET A 238 1.12 17.93 14.14
N ARG A 239 0.96 17.90 15.47
CA ARG A 239 1.83 18.65 16.38
C ARG A 239 3.23 18.04 16.46
N ARG A 240 3.32 16.71 16.64
CA ARG A 240 4.60 16.01 16.84
C ARG A 240 5.52 16.08 15.63
N PHE A 241 4.97 15.98 14.42
CA PHE A 241 5.73 15.94 13.17
C PHE A 241 5.60 17.21 12.33
N ASN A 242 4.90 18.21 12.84
CA ASN A 242 4.62 19.46 12.12
C ASN A 242 3.96 19.23 10.76
N ILE A 243 3.00 18.31 10.70
CA ILE A 243 2.26 17.98 9.47
C ILE A 243 1.12 18.98 9.29
N PRO A 244 1.10 19.77 8.22
CA PRO A 244 0.04 20.75 8.00
C PRO A 244 -1.28 20.05 7.59
N PRO A 245 -2.45 20.71 7.83
CA PRO A 245 -3.76 20.11 7.50
C PRO A 245 -3.91 19.70 6.04
N ASP A 246 -3.30 20.40 5.11
CA ASP A 246 -3.34 20.10 3.68
C ASP A 246 -2.43 18.95 3.25
N HIS A 247 -1.70 18.34 4.20
CA HIS A 247 -0.96 17.10 4.05
C HIS A 247 -1.68 15.89 4.69
N ILE A 248 -2.98 16.01 4.98
CA ILE A 248 -3.84 14.87 5.32
C ILE A 248 -4.63 14.52 4.07
N THR A 249 -4.39 13.35 3.51
CA THR A 249 -4.96 12.88 2.24
C THR A 249 -5.51 11.44 2.37
N THR A 250 -5.96 10.85 1.28
CA THR A 250 -6.53 9.50 1.24
C THR A 250 -5.71 8.59 0.34
N HIS A 251 -5.81 7.28 0.52
CA HIS A 251 -5.18 6.30 -0.36
C HIS A 251 -5.67 6.49 -1.81
N ARG A 252 -6.98 6.62 -2.01
CA ARG A 252 -7.57 6.94 -3.32
C ARG A 252 -6.88 8.08 -4.04
N HIS A 253 -6.42 9.11 -3.31
CA HIS A 253 -5.80 10.27 -3.95
C HIS A 253 -4.33 10.04 -4.30
N VAL A 254 -3.57 9.35 -3.44
CA VAL A 254 -2.14 9.12 -3.67
C VAL A 254 -1.88 7.97 -4.64
N ASP A 255 -2.83 7.05 -4.82
CA ASP A 255 -2.73 5.90 -5.70
C ASP A 255 -2.61 6.33 -7.17
N LEU A 256 -1.53 5.91 -7.82
CA LEU A 256 -1.26 6.16 -9.24
C LEU A 256 -1.80 5.05 -10.15
N GLY A 257 -2.11 3.87 -9.58
CA GLY A 257 -2.73 2.76 -10.28
C GLY A 257 -4.22 2.94 -10.54
N LEU A 258 -4.87 3.89 -9.86
CA LEU A 258 -6.32 4.12 -9.89
C LEU A 258 -7.13 2.89 -9.44
N GLU A 259 -6.52 2.04 -8.61
CA GLU A 259 -7.11 0.79 -8.12
C GLU A 259 -7.70 0.96 -6.72
N ARG A 260 -7.37 2.05 -6.02
CA ARG A 260 -7.76 2.28 -4.64
C ARG A 260 -8.89 3.30 -4.54
N ALA A 261 -9.92 2.94 -3.77
CA ALA A 261 -11.07 3.81 -3.52
C ALA A 261 -11.14 4.30 -2.07
N ASP A 262 -10.28 3.77 -1.20
CA ASP A 262 -10.32 3.95 0.25
C ASP A 262 -9.77 5.31 0.75
N PRO A 263 -10.31 5.81 1.84
CA PRO A 263 -11.51 5.37 2.56
C PRO A 263 -12.79 5.81 1.83
N ARG A 264 -13.67 4.84 1.54
CA ARG A 264 -14.99 5.09 0.93
C ARG A 264 -15.92 5.78 1.94
N SER A 265 -16.92 6.49 1.46
CA SER A 265 -17.95 7.15 2.31
C SER A 265 -17.37 8.03 3.44
N PHE A 266 -16.16 8.58 3.26
CA PHE A 266 -15.49 9.38 4.27
C PHE A 266 -16.09 10.78 4.40
N ASP A 267 -16.53 11.13 5.61
CA ASP A 267 -17.08 12.47 5.93
C ASP A 267 -15.97 13.43 6.39
N TRP A 268 -15.47 14.24 5.46
CA TRP A 268 -14.48 15.28 5.74
C TRP A 268 -14.98 16.34 6.72
N ASN A 269 -16.28 16.65 6.75
CA ASN A 269 -16.84 17.62 7.67
C ASN A 269 -16.82 17.08 9.11
N ALA A 270 -17.13 15.79 9.29
CA ALA A 270 -17.01 15.14 10.59
C ALA A 270 -15.58 15.20 11.15
N LEU A 271 -14.55 15.07 10.29
CA LEU A 271 -13.16 15.26 10.68
C LEU A 271 -12.83 16.74 10.93
N GLN A 272 -13.26 17.64 10.05
CA GLN A 272 -13.00 19.08 10.11
C GLN A 272 -13.40 19.67 11.49
N VAL A 273 -14.65 19.44 11.92
CA VAL A 273 -15.16 20.00 13.18
C VAL A 273 -14.40 19.49 14.41
N ARG A 274 -13.89 18.26 14.35
CA ARG A 274 -13.10 17.65 15.43
C ARG A 274 -11.67 18.21 15.50
N LEU A 275 -11.00 18.33 14.37
CA LEU A 275 -9.68 18.95 14.33
C LEU A 275 -9.71 20.42 14.70
N ALA A 276 -10.77 21.16 14.32
CA ALA A 276 -11.00 22.51 14.77
C ALA A 276 -11.21 22.57 16.30
N ALA A 277 -12.02 21.67 16.86
CA ALA A 277 -12.23 21.57 18.30
C ALA A 277 -10.94 21.24 19.07
N LEU A 278 -10.00 20.51 18.47
CA LEU A 278 -8.66 20.24 19.01
C LEU A 278 -7.65 21.37 18.75
N GLY A 279 -8.05 22.45 18.05
CA GLY A 279 -7.22 23.62 17.81
C GLY A 279 -6.07 23.44 16.82
N VAL A 280 -6.10 22.38 15.97
CA VAL A 280 -5.03 22.11 15.00
C VAL A 280 -5.32 22.65 13.59
N LEU A 281 -6.45 23.33 13.41
CA LEU A 281 -6.83 24.01 12.16
C LEU A 281 -6.75 25.54 12.28
N CYS A 282 -6.17 26.05 13.33
CA CYS A 282 -5.96 27.46 13.56
C CYS A 282 -4.48 27.82 13.43
#